data_60b1000b4ac4b3d692c2e3a9e31caf2d
#
_entry.id   60b1000b4ac4b3d692c2e3a9e31caf2d
#
_cell.length_a   1.000
_cell.length_b   1.000
_cell.length_c   1.000
_cell.angle_alpha   90.00
_cell.angle_beta   90.00
_cell.angle_gamma   90.00
#
_symmetry.space_group_name_H-M   'P 1'
#
loop_
_entity.id
_entity.type
_entity.pdbx_description
1 polymer ?
#
loop_
_entity_poly.entity_id
_entity_poly.type
_entity_poly.pdbx_seq_one_letter_code
_entity_poly.pdbx_strand_id
1 'polypeptide(L)'
;MARPTDEQRREMLVDMVTARIQSQRIWNLQRQGQVGTMAPIEGHEATIVGAVHALDPGHDWVLPQYREPIALRRYGPEILEHVMLYNIGHPAGGHIPAPIRVLPYQISLATQIPHAVGLAWGLTLNHDPGVVLVFFGDGSSSEGDFYEAGNLAGVLGAPVIFLCVN
;
A
#
# COMPACT_ATOMS: atom_id res chain seq x y z
N MET A 1 -12.69 11.46 -15.25
CA MET A 1 -13.03 10.38 -14.27
C MET A 1 -14.50 10.47 -13.90
N ALA A 2 -15.22 9.36 -13.89
CA ALA A 2 -16.56 9.28 -13.35
C ALA A 2 -16.53 9.46 -11.82
N ARG A 3 -17.55 10.13 -11.27
CA ARG A 3 -17.68 10.23 -9.80
C ARG A 3 -18.07 8.88 -9.22
N PRO A 4 -17.58 8.51 -8.02
CA PRO A 4 -17.98 7.27 -7.37
C PRO A 4 -19.51 7.25 -7.15
N THR A 5 -20.09 6.08 -7.33
CA THR A 5 -21.52 5.84 -7.03
C THR A 5 -21.78 5.94 -5.52
N ASP A 6 -23.06 6.00 -5.12
CA ASP A 6 -23.41 6.00 -3.68
C ASP A 6 -22.99 4.69 -3.00
N GLU A 7 -23.04 3.58 -3.71
CA GLU A 7 -22.59 2.28 -3.22
C GLU A 7 -21.07 2.28 -2.98
N GLN A 8 -20.29 2.70 -3.97
CA GLN A 8 -18.83 2.83 -3.83
C GLN A 8 -18.45 3.79 -2.69
N ARG A 9 -19.17 4.90 -2.52
CA ARG A 9 -18.93 5.82 -1.39
C ARG A 9 -19.20 5.17 -0.03
N ARG A 10 -20.23 4.30 0.07
CA ARG A 10 -20.49 3.54 1.29
C ARG A 10 -19.41 2.52 1.57
N GLU A 11 -18.94 1.79 0.55
CA GLU A 11 -17.82 0.84 0.67
C GLU A 11 -16.55 1.55 1.16
N MET A 12 -16.18 2.68 0.52
CA MET A 12 -15.04 3.49 0.96
C MET A 12 -15.19 3.93 2.41
N LEU A 13 -16.38 4.37 2.83
CA LEU A 13 -16.62 4.77 4.22
C LEU A 13 -16.44 3.59 5.18
N VAL A 14 -16.96 2.42 4.83
CA VAL A 14 -16.78 1.19 5.63
C VAL A 14 -15.30 0.84 5.74
N ASP A 15 -14.54 0.92 4.64
CA ASP A 15 -13.10 0.63 4.65
C ASP A 15 -12.32 1.64 5.49
N MET A 16 -12.64 2.94 5.41
CA MET A 16 -12.02 3.98 6.25
C MET A 16 -12.29 3.76 7.75
N VAL A 17 -13.55 3.48 8.11
CA VAL A 17 -13.92 3.23 9.51
C VAL A 17 -13.27 1.93 10.02
N THR A 18 -13.25 0.89 9.20
CA THR A 18 -12.61 -0.39 9.52
C THR A 18 -11.12 -0.19 9.76
N ALA A 19 -10.42 0.49 8.85
CA ALA A 19 -9.00 0.80 8.98
C ALA A 19 -8.69 1.59 10.26
N ARG A 20 -9.53 2.60 10.61
CA ARG A 20 -9.42 3.36 11.85
C ARG A 20 -9.53 2.47 13.09
N ILE A 21 -10.55 1.61 13.14
CA ILE A 21 -10.79 0.71 14.28
C ILE A 21 -9.62 -0.29 14.41
N GLN A 22 -9.15 -0.84 13.31
CA GLN A 22 -8.02 -1.75 13.28
C GLN A 22 -6.74 -1.07 13.77
N SER A 23 -6.44 0.13 13.30
CA SER A 23 -5.29 0.93 13.73
C SER A 23 -5.32 1.16 15.25
N GLN A 24 -6.45 1.61 15.79
CA GLN A 24 -6.61 1.82 17.22
C GLN A 24 -6.43 0.52 18.03
N ARG A 25 -6.93 -0.60 17.50
CA ARG A 25 -6.76 -1.91 18.15
C ARG A 25 -5.30 -2.33 18.19
N ILE A 26 -4.59 -2.22 17.05
CA ILE A 26 -3.16 -2.56 16.97
C ILE A 26 -2.34 -1.63 17.87
N TRP A 27 -2.64 -0.34 17.91
CA TRP A 27 -2.01 0.63 18.79
C TRP A 27 -2.13 0.21 20.28
N ASN A 28 -3.32 -0.23 20.69
CA ASN A 28 -3.53 -0.72 22.05
C ASN A 28 -2.72 -1.99 22.35
N LEU A 29 -2.61 -2.92 21.39
CA LEU A 29 -1.77 -4.11 21.52
C LEU A 29 -0.29 -3.76 21.61
N GLN A 30 0.15 -2.78 20.82
CA GLN A 30 1.53 -2.27 20.88
C GLN A 30 1.86 -1.69 22.27
N ARG A 31 0.96 -0.90 22.84
CA ARG A 31 1.14 -0.35 24.21
C ARG A 31 1.16 -1.43 25.29
N GLN A 32 0.59 -2.60 25.03
CA GLN A 32 0.65 -3.78 25.90
C GLN A 32 1.90 -4.65 25.66
N GLY A 33 2.78 -4.26 24.72
CA GLY A 33 3.97 -5.02 24.35
C GLY A 33 3.69 -6.29 23.55
N GLN A 34 2.47 -6.46 23.03
CA GLN A 34 2.08 -7.64 22.24
C GLN A 34 2.41 -7.51 20.75
N VAL A 35 2.64 -6.30 20.28
CA VAL A 35 2.96 -5.96 18.90
C VAL A 35 4.16 -5.01 18.91
N GLY A 36 5.03 -5.12 17.93
CA GLY A 36 6.19 -4.25 17.77
C GLY A 36 5.81 -2.84 17.30
N THR A 37 6.70 -2.21 16.57
CA THR A 37 6.47 -0.86 16.05
C THR A 37 5.30 -0.84 15.06
N MET A 38 4.43 0.15 15.23
CA MET A 38 3.27 0.37 14.36
C MET A 38 3.12 1.88 14.10
N ALA A 39 2.80 2.24 12.87
CA ALA A 39 2.45 3.60 12.50
C ALA A 39 0.93 3.74 12.35
N PRO A 40 0.29 4.66 13.09
CA PRO A 40 -1.16 4.83 13.02
C PRO A 40 -1.59 5.40 11.67
N ILE A 41 -2.81 5.02 11.23
CA ILE A 41 -3.39 5.47 9.94
C ILE A 41 -4.21 6.76 10.10
N GLU A 42 -4.48 7.17 11.33
CA GLU A 42 -5.37 8.27 11.66
C GLU A 42 -5.03 9.55 10.88
N GLY A 43 -6.00 10.04 10.12
CA GLY A 43 -5.87 11.19 9.23
C GLY A 43 -5.55 10.85 7.77
N HIS A 44 -5.09 9.65 7.48
CA HIS A 44 -4.69 9.21 6.13
C HIS A 44 -5.72 8.30 5.45
N GLU A 45 -6.79 7.89 6.13
CA GLU A 45 -7.74 6.89 5.65
C GLU A 45 -8.34 7.25 4.29
N ALA A 46 -8.79 8.50 4.14
CA ALA A 46 -9.44 8.93 2.91
C ALA A 46 -8.49 8.93 1.71
N THR A 47 -7.24 9.33 1.92
CA THR A 47 -6.20 9.33 0.89
C THR A 47 -5.91 7.91 0.42
N ILE A 48 -5.68 6.99 1.38
CA ILE A 48 -5.29 5.62 1.08
C ILE A 48 -6.46 4.85 0.47
N VAL A 49 -7.62 4.85 1.14
CA VAL A 49 -8.82 4.14 0.65
C VAL A 49 -9.28 4.70 -0.70
N GLY A 50 -9.28 6.02 -0.86
CA GLY A 50 -9.66 6.65 -2.13
C GLY A 50 -8.76 6.24 -3.29
N ALA A 51 -7.44 6.18 -3.08
CA ALA A 51 -6.49 5.75 -4.09
C ALA A 51 -6.68 4.26 -4.45
N VAL A 52 -6.84 3.41 -3.43
CA VAL A 52 -7.03 1.96 -3.62
C VAL A 52 -8.35 1.65 -4.33
N HIS A 53 -9.41 2.41 -4.06
CA HIS A 53 -10.69 2.24 -4.74
C HIS A 53 -10.69 2.70 -6.21
N ALA A 54 -9.69 3.47 -6.63
CA ALA A 54 -9.51 3.84 -8.04
C ALA A 54 -8.84 2.74 -8.87
N LEU A 55 -8.30 1.70 -8.23
CA LEU A 55 -7.59 0.59 -8.86
C LEU A 55 -8.50 -0.62 -9.06
N ASP A 56 -8.09 -1.49 -9.98
CA ASP A 56 -8.67 -2.83 -10.18
C ASP A 56 -7.77 -3.90 -9.51
N PRO A 57 -8.20 -4.51 -8.39
CA PRO A 57 -7.41 -5.54 -7.72
C PRO A 57 -7.07 -6.76 -8.58
N GLY A 58 -7.80 -6.99 -9.68
CA GLY A 58 -7.52 -8.07 -10.64
C GLY A 58 -6.34 -7.79 -11.57
N HIS A 59 -5.98 -6.53 -11.75
CA HIS A 59 -4.95 -6.10 -12.70
C HIS A 59 -3.86 -5.24 -12.07
N ASP A 60 -4.23 -4.34 -11.16
CA ASP A 60 -3.33 -3.34 -10.61
C ASP A 60 -2.60 -3.84 -9.36
N TRP A 61 -1.40 -3.34 -9.15
CA TRP A 61 -0.57 -3.70 -8.00
C TRP A 61 -0.46 -2.54 -7.02
N VAL A 62 -0.33 -2.88 -5.73
CA VAL A 62 -0.07 -1.91 -4.66
C VAL A 62 1.21 -2.26 -3.93
N LEU A 63 2.08 -1.28 -3.80
CA LEU A 63 3.27 -1.33 -2.96
C LEU A 63 3.09 -0.36 -1.79
N PRO A 64 2.67 -0.86 -0.63
CA PRO A 64 2.54 -0.05 0.57
C PRO A 64 3.90 0.22 1.22
N GLN A 65 3.98 1.25 2.05
CA GLN A 65 5.08 1.44 2.97
C GLN A 65 4.74 0.71 4.29
N TYR A 66 4.42 1.37 5.36
CA TYR A 66 4.16 0.72 6.66
C TYR A 66 2.80 1.07 7.28
N ARG A 67 2.10 2.07 6.75
CA ARG A 67 0.83 2.57 7.29
C ARG A 67 -0.37 2.06 6.49
N GLU A 68 -0.20 1.95 5.19
CA GLU A 68 -1.25 1.69 4.22
C GLU A 68 -1.84 0.28 4.28
N PRO A 69 -1.08 -0.78 4.66
CA PRO A 69 -1.60 -2.15 4.62
C PRO A 69 -2.90 -2.36 5.39
N ILE A 70 -3.14 -1.59 6.45
CA ILE A 70 -4.37 -1.65 7.25
C ILE A 70 -5.60 -1.27 6.41
N ALA A 71 -5.44 -0.44 5.37
CA ALA A 71 -6.53 0.04 4.51
C ALA A 71 -6.63 -0.69 3.17
N LEU A 72 -5.90 -1.79 2.98
CA LEU A 72 -5.87 -2.56 1.73
C LEU A 72 -6.89 -3.72 1.67
N ARG A 73 -7.92 -3.69 2.51
CA ARG A 73 -8.95 -4.75 2.60
C ARG A 73 -9.58 -5.09 1.25
N ARG A 74 -9.70 -4.13 0.34
CA ARG A 74 -10.21 -4.33 -1.02
C ARG A 74 -9.39 -5.34 -1.83
N TYR A 75 -8.10 -5.47 -1.55
CA TYR A 75 -7.21 -6.45 -2.19
C TYR A 75 -7.27 -7.84 -1.55
N GLY A 76 -7.71 -7.94 -0.30
CA GLY A 76 -7.89 -9.20 0.42
C GLY A 76 -7.99 -8.97 1.93
N PRO A 77 -8.95 -9.59 2.61
CA PRO A 77 -9.07 -9.50 4.07
C PRO A 77 -7.86 -10.11 4.79
N GLU A 78 -7.13 -11.03 4.14
CA GLU A 78 -5.95 -11.71 4.66
C GLU A 78 -4.77 -10.74 4.89
N ILE A 79 -4.74 -9.60 4.21
CA ILE A 79 -3.66 -8.61 4.36
C ILE A 79 -3.51 -8.18 5.82
N LEU A 80 -4.60 -8.02 6.56
CA LEU A 80 -4.54 -7.66 7.97
C LEU A 80 -3.83 -8.74 8.81
N GLU A 81 -4.06 -10.02 8.52
CA GLU A 81 -3.37 -11.12 9.20
C GLU A 81 -1.85 -11.02 8.96
N HIS A 82 -1.43 -10.80 7.72
CA HIS A 82 -0.01 -10.61 7.39
C HIS A 82 0.59 -9.38 8.07
N VAL A 83 -0.15 -8.28 8.15
CA VAL A 83 0.25 -7.09 8.92
C VAL A 83 0.49 -7.44 10.39
N MET A 84 -0.41 -8.18 11.00
CA MET A 84 -0.29 -8.60 12.41
C MET A 84 0.90 -9.54 12.61
N LEU A 85 1.04 -10.56 11.76
CA LEU A 85 2.18 -11.48 11.79
C LEU A 85 3.52 -10.75 11.64
N TYR A 86 3.60 -9.80 10.72
CA TYR A 86 4.79 -9.00 10.54
C TYR A 86 5.14 -8.20 11.80
N ASN A 87 4.15 -7.53 12.40
CA ASN A 87 4.35 -6.67 13.56
C ASN A 87 4.72 -7.44 14.85
N ILE A 88 4.41 -8.73 14.93
CA ILE A 88 4.90 -9.61 16.01
C ILE A 88 6.23 -10.31 15.65
N GLY A 89 6.82 -10.02 14.50
CA GLY A 89 8.08 -10.60 14.05
C GLY A 89 7.97 -12.01 13.47
N HIS A 90 6.77 -12.46 13.09
CA HIS A 90 6.60 -13.78 12.50
C HIS A 90 6.98 -13.78 11.00
N PRO A 91 7.80 -14.73 10.51
CA PRO A 91 8.28 -14.74 9.13
C PRO A 91 7.18 -14.75 8.06
N ALA A 92 6.04 -15.40 8.33
CA ALA A 92 4.92 -15.44 7.40
C ALA A 92 4.30 -14.06 7.14
N GLY A 93 4.53 -13.07 8.01
CA GLY A 93 4.02 -11.70 7.81
C GLY A 93 4.61 -11.00 6.60
N GLY A 94 5.82 -11.39 6.17
CA GLY A 94 6.46 -10.88 4.95
C GLY A 94 6.04 -11.61 3.66
N HIS A 95 5.10 -12.55 3.74
CA HIS A 95 4.70 -13.37 2.60
C HIS A 95 3.22 -13.16 2.27
N ILE A 96 2.92 -12.24 1.35
CA ILE A 96 1.56 -12.05 0.83
C ILE A 96 1.28 -13.17 -0.20
N PRO A 97 0.21 -13.98 -0.02
CA PRO A 97 -0.06 -15.10 -0.91
C PRO A 97 -0.59 -14.64 -2.28
N ALA A 98 -0.20 -15.35 -3.34
CA ALA A 98 -0.85 -15.20 -4.63
C ALA A 98 -2.33 -15.68 -4.54
N PRO A 99 -3.29 -15.06 -5.25
CA PRO A 99 -3.09 -14.06 -6.30
C PRO A 99 -3.18 -12.58 -5.84
N ILE A 100 -3.03 -12.30 -4.55
CA ILE A 100 -3.14 -10.94 -4.01
C ILE A 100 -2.04 -10.05 -4.62
N ARG A 101 -2.44 -8.99 -5.32
CA ARG A 101 -1.54 -8.05 -6.00
C ARG A 101 -1.06 -6.93 -5.07
N VAL A 102 -0.54 -7.32 -3.92
CA VAL A 102 0.07 -6.42 -2.93
C VAL A 102 1.44 -6.98 -2.58
N LEU A 103 2.49 -6.17 -2.66
CA LEU A 103 3.80 -6.57 -2.17
C LEU A 103 3.88 -6.40 -0.64
N PRO A 104 4.72 -7.17 0.05
CA PRO A 104 4.97 -6.99 1.47
C PRO A 104 5.38 -5.55 1.77
N TYR A 105 4.84 -4.99 2.84
CA TYR A 105 5.14 -3.61 3.18
C TYR A 105 6.58 -3.43 3.69
N GLN A 106 7.10 -2.20 3.50
CA GLN A 106 8.46 -1.84 3.83
C GLN A 106 8.49 -0.78 4.93
N ILE A 107 9.41 -0.93 5.88
CA ILE A 107 9.67 0.08 6.91
C ILE A 107 10.76 1.04 6.44
N SER A 108 11.77 0.55 5.71
CA SER A 108 12.83 1.40 5.15
C SER A 108 12.25 2.39 4.16
N LEU A 109 12.61 3.67 4.31
CA LEU A 109 12.11 4.74 3.44
C LEU A 109 12.59 4.55 2.00
N ALA A 110 11.71 4.84 1.05
CA ALA A 110 11.90 4.82 -0.41
C ALA A 110 12.22 3.45 -1.04
N THR A 111 12.62 2.41 -0.29
CA THR A 111 13.06 1.13 -0.86
C THR A 111 12.01 0.42 -1.72
N GLN A 112 10.71 0.65 -1.47
CA GLN A 112 9.63 0.11 -2.29
C GLN A 112 9.50 0.80 -3.66
N ILE A 113 10.03 2.02 -3.81
CA ILE A 113 9.83 2.83 -5.03
C ILE A 113 10.53 2.20 -6.23
N PRO A 114 11.82 1.84 -6.20
CA PRO A 114 12.46 1.16 -7.32
C PRO A 114 11.84 -0.22 -7.62
N HIS A 115 11.34 -0.93 -6.59
CA HIS A 115 10.60 -2.18 -6.83
C HIS A 115 9.30 -1.94 -7.60
N ALA A 116 8.58 -0.85 -7.30
CA ALA A 116 7.37 -0.47 -8.02
C ALA A 116 7.65 -0.17 -9.49
N VAL A 117 8.73 0.54 -9.78
CA VAL A 117 9.14 0.84 -11.15
C VAL A 117 9.54 -0.43 -11.91
N GLY A 118 10.31 -1.32 -11.25
CA GLY A 118 10.68 -2.61 -11.85
C GLY A 118 9.47 -3.49 -12.14
N LEU A 119 8.50 -3.54 -11.23
CA LEU A 119 7.25 -4.28 -11.42
C LEU A 119 6.43 -3.67 -12.58
N ALA A 120 6.25 -2.35 -12.60
CA ALA A 120 5.54 -1.65 -13.66
C ALA A 120 6.19 -1.86 -15.03
N TRP A 121 7.51 -1.85 -15.09
CA TRP A 121 8.25 -2.20 -16.30
C TRP A 121 8.00 -3.65 -16.72
N GLY A 122 8.00 -4.57 -15.77
CA GLY A 122 7.64 -5.98 -16.01
C GLY A 122 6.23 -6.15 -16.58
N LEU A 123 5.23 -5.38 -16.11
CA LEU A 123 3.89 -5.36 -16.68
C LEU A 123 3.92 -4.93 -18.15
N THR A 124 4.65 -3.86 -18.48
CA THR A 124 4.81 -3.38 -19.86
C THR A 124 5.43 -4.46 -20.75
N LEU A 125 6.50 -5.13 -20.29
CA LEU A 125 7.17 -6.17 -21.08
C LEU A 125 6.28 -7.40 -21.32
N ASN A 126 5.37 -7.68 -20.42
CA ASN A 126 4.41 -8.78 -20.53
C ASN A 126 3.08 -8.36 -21.19
N HIS A 127 2.97 -7.13 -21.68
CA HIS A 127 1.74 -6.59 -22.26
C HIS A 127 0.53 -6.65 -21.29
N ASP A 128 0.78 -6.62 -19.99
CA ASP A 128 -0.25 -6.53 -18.95
C ASP A 128 -0.72 -5.06 -18.86
N PRO A 129 -2.02 -4.77 -18.96
CA PRO A 129 -2.54 -3.40 -18.92
C PRO A 129 -2.58 -2.79 -17.51
N GLY A 130 -2.21 -3.54 -16.49
CA GLY A 130 -2.21 -3.09 -15.10
C GLY A 130 -1.26 -1.93 -14.82
N VAL A 131 -1.53 -1.21 -13.74
CA VAL A 131 -0.66 -0.16 -13.21
C VAL A 131 -0.14 -0.54 -11.83
N VAL A 132 0.89 0.16 -11.36
CA VAL A 132 1.47 -0.05 -10.04
C VAL A 132 1.31 1.23 -9.23
N LEU A 133 0.58 1.16 -8.11
CA LEU A 133 0.50 2.23 -7.13
C LEU A 133 1.56 2.01 -6.05
N VAL A 134 2.44 2.98 -5.84
CA VAL A 134 3.39 2.97 -4.73
C VAL A 134 3.11 4.11 -3.77
N PHE A 135 2.97 3.77 -2.49
CA PHE A 135 2.84 4.74 -1.40
C PHE A 135 4.20 5.06 -0.80
N PHE A 136 4.39 6.32 -0.43
CA PHE A 136 5.56 6.77 0.31
C PHE A 136 5.25 8.05 1.10
N GLY A 137 6.02 8.32 2.15
CA GLY A 137 5.95 9.57 2.89
C GLY A 137 6.85 10.65 2.27
N ASP A 138 6.65 11.90 2.65
CA ASP A 138 7.46 13.04 2.23
C ASP A 138 8.97 12.84 2.50
N GLY A 139 9.32 12.22 3.64
CA GLY A 139 10.71 11.88 3.98
C GLY A 139 11.40 10.99 2.94
N SER A 140 10.67 10.14 2.23
CA SER A 140 11.22 9.30 1.16
C SER A 140 11.76 10.12 -0.02
N SER A 141 11.27 11.34 -0.22
CA SER A 141 11.75 12.23 -1.27
C SER A 141 13.18 12.77 -1.02
N SER A 142 13.72 12.55 0.17
CA SER A 142 15.12 12.88 0.49
C SER A 142 16.10 11.74 0.18
N GLU A 143 15.59 10.56 -0.17
CA GLU A 143 16.39 9.39 -0.50
C GLU A 143 16.74 9.33 -1.99
N GLY A 144 17.94 8.85 -2.31
CA GLY A 144 18.38 8.67 -3.69
C GLY A 144 17.45 7.77 -4.50
N ASP A 145 16.96 6.69 -3.89
CA ASP A 145 16.04 5.73 -4.50
C ASP A 145 14.80 6.38 -5.12
N PHE A 146 14.29 7.46 -4.53
CA PHE A 146 13.16 8.21 -5.08
C PHE A 146 13.51 8.86 -6.43
N TYR A 147 14.63 9.55 -6.52
CA TYR A 147 15.05 10.24 -7.74
C TYR A 147 15.47 9.27 -8.83
N GLU A 148 16.21 8.25 -8.46
CA GLU A 148 16.69 7.21 -9.39
C GLU A 148 15.51 6.44 -10.01
N ALA A 149 14.58 6.01 -9.17
CA ALA A 149 13.39 5.30 -9.61
C ALA A 149 12.45 6.20 -10.43
N GLY A 150 12.25 7.46 -10.00
CA GLY A 150 11.43 8.42 -10.74
C GLY A 150 12.01 8.71 -12.13
N ASN A 151 13.32 8.88 -12.23
CA ASN A 151 14.01 9.05 -13.51
C ASN A 151 13.86 7.80 -14.40
N LEU A 152 14.08 6.61 -13.83
CA LEU A 152 13.93 5.35 -14.56
C LEU A 152 12.50 5.15 -15.07
N ALA A 153 11.49 5.44 -14.23
CA ALA A 153 10.08 5.38 -14.62
C ALA A 153 9.78 6.28 -15.82
N GLY A 154 10.31 7.51 -15.82
CA GLY A 154 10.15 8.45 -16.91
C GLY A 154 10.84 7.97 -18.20
N VAL A 155 12.05 7.43 -18.11
CA VAL A 155 12.81 6.91 -19.26
C VAL A 155 12.11 5.70 -19.89
N LEU A 156 11.57 4.80 -19.07
CA LEU A 156 10.91 3.57 -19.52
C LEU A 156 9.44 3.77 -19.89
N GLY A 157 8.82 4.91 -19.54
CA GLY A 157 7.37 5.10 -19.64
C GLY A 157 6.61 4.07 -18.78
N ALA A 158 7.14 3.70 -17.62
CA ALA A 158 6.57 2.66 -16.76
C ALA A 158 5.22 3.09 -16.18
N PRO A 159 4.17 2.23 -16.18
CA PRO A 159 2.85 2.54 -15.65
C PRO A 159 2.83 2.51 -14.13
N VAL A 160 3.47 3.48 -13.50
CA VAL A 160 3.56 3.61 -12.04
C VAL A 160 2.94 4.92 -11.57
N ILE A 161 2.21 4.86 -10.47
CA ILE A 161 1.60 6.01 -9.77
C ILE A 161 2.35 6.20 -8.46
N PHE A 162 3.02 7.35 -8.33
CA PHE A 162 3.71 7.75 -7.11
C PHE A 162 2.77 8.54 -6.21
N LEU A 163 2.35 7.98 -5.07
CA LEU A 163 1.48 8.65 -4.12
C LEU A 163 2.23 9.02 -2.84
N CYS A 164 2.57 10.29 -2.71
CA CYS A 164 3.13 10.84 -1.48
C CYS A 164 2.00 11.09 -0.47
N VAL A 165 2.11 10.47 0.69
CA VAL A 165 1.18 10.66 1.81
C VAL A 165 1.87 11.52 2.87
N ASN A 166 1.39 12.77 3.01
CA ASN A 166 1.96 13.78 3.91
C ASN A 166 0.90 14.28 4.92
#